data_7d4eadf64b0f48187e32f621b13713c5
#
_entry.id   7d4eadf64b0f48187e32f621b13713c5
#
_cell.length_a   1.000
_cell.length_b   1.000
_cell.length_c   1.000
_cell.angle_alpha   90.00
_cell.angle_beta   90.00
_cell.angle_gamma   90.00
#
_symmetry.space_group_name_H-M   'P 1'
#
loop_
_entity.id
_entity.type
_entity.pdbx_description
1 polymer ?
#
loop_
_entity_poly.entity_id
_entity_poly.type
_entity_poly.pdbx_seq_one_letter_code
_entity_poly.pdbx_strand_id
1 'polypeptide(L)'
;MKAFFSACLVLGTLTVLAQEPVKVDSLIKEYVKVSGPSGPLNSVGSDTLNNLMTYWSESFQKLYPSVVIEVEGKGSSTAPPALTEGTSQLGPMSRKMKAEEEAKFEKTHGFKPTAIGVALDALAVFVHKDNPIQSLSMEQVDAIFSKTRKGGYAEDITTWAQLGLEGDFGRHPLSLYGRNSASGTYGFFKEHALFKGDYKDQVKEQPGSASVVMGITEDLYGIGYSGIGYLTSGVKTVDLSAKTGEPAFAANMDNVLNKKYPLARMLYIYVAKKPNEPLPVTVQEFIKFVLSKEGQEIVVKDGYMPLPSAVVEKQLAVLK
;
A
#
# COMPACT_ATOMS: atom_id res chain seq x y z
N MET A 1 -1.32 53.92 -46.00
CA MET A 1 -2.18 52.87 -45.47
C MET A 1 -1.34 51.97 -44.58
N LYS A 2 -1.47 52.08 -43.27
CA LYS A 2 -0.80 51.20 -42.28
C LYS A 2 -1.83 50.20 -41.76
N ALA A 3 -1.62 48.93 -42.04
CA ALA A 3 -2.44 47.86 -41.54
C ALA A 3 -2.01 47.47 -40.13
N PHE A 4 -2.91 47.59 -39.15
CA PHE A 4 -2.72 47.07 -37.77
C PHE A 4 -3.13 45.61 -37.77
N PHE A 5 -2.18 44.70 -37.50
CA PHE A 5 -2.50 43.31 -37.14
C PHE A 5 -2.74 43.25 -35.62
N SER A 6 -4.00 42.97 -35.26
CA SER A 6 -4.39 42.70 -33.88
C SER A 6 -4.20 41.20 -33.60
N ALA A 7 -3.22 40.86 -32.77
CA ALA A 7 -3.00 39.50 -32.33
C ALA A 7 -3.96 39.24 -31.12
N CYS A 8 -4.97 38.41 -31.31
CA CYS A 8 -5.78 37.87 -30.21
C CYS A 8 -4.99 36.81 -29.45
N LEU A 9 -4.59 37.15 -28.23
CA LEU A 9 -4.01 36.19 -27.27
C LEU A 9 -5.15 35.39 -26.64
N VAL A 10 -5.29 34.15 -27.05
CA VAL A 10 -6.22 33.20 -26.41
C VAL A 10 -5.54 32.67 -25.16
N LEU A 11 -5.87 33.20 -23.99
CA LEU A 11 -5.53 32.62 -22.70
C LEU A 11 -6.40 31.36 -22.51
N GLY A 12 -5.83 30.20 -22.77
CA GLY A 12 -6.42 28.92 -22.37
C GLY A 12 -6.29 28.78 -20.86
N THR A 13 -7.42 28.90 -20.14
CA THR A 13 -7.50 28.53 -18.72
C THR A 13 -7.37 27.02 -18.60
N LEU A 14 -6.19 26.53 -18.14
CA LEU A 14 -6.07 25.16 -17.63
C LEU A 14 -6.95 25.04 -16.39
N THR A 15 -8.14 24.48 -16.53
CA THR A 15 -8.93 23.99 -15.39
C THR A 15 -8.20 22.76 -14.83
N VAL A 16 -7.48 22.94 -13.74
CA VAL A 16 -7.04 21.83 -12.88
C VAL A 16 -8.33 21.22 -12.31
N LEU A 17 -8.76 20.11 -12.87
CA LEU A 17 -9.83 19.31 -12.29
C LEU A 17 -9.30 18.79 -10.93
N ALA A 18 -9.75 19.40 -9.85
CA ALA A 18 -9.53 18.87 -8.51
C ALA A 18 -10.10 17.46 -8.47
N GLN A 19 -9.26 16.49 -8.13
CA GLN A 19 -9.67 15.09 -8.00
C GLN A 19 -10.73 15.01 -6.90
N GLU A 20 -11.89 14.42 -7.21
CA GLU A 20 -12.95 14.21 -6.22
C GLU A 20 -12.37 13.43 -5.01
N PRO A 21 -12.70 13.82 -3.77
CA PRO A 21 -12.24 13.10 -2.60
C PRO A 21 -12.75 11.66 -2.63
N VAL A 22 -11.87 10.72 -2.32
CA VAL A 22 -12.22 9.29 -2.20
C VAL A 22 -13.33 9.14 -1.16
N LYS A 23 -14.40 8.44 -1.53
CA LYS A 23 -15.56 8.21 -0.66
C LYS A 23 -15.80 6.72 -0.47
N VAL A 24 -16.31 6.36 0.70
CA VAL A 24 -16.78 5.00 0.97
C VAL A 24 -18.04 4.74 0.15
N ASP A 25 -18.14 3.54 -0.42
CA ASP A 25 -19.33 3.09 -1.16
C ASP A 25 -20.55 3.13 -0.23
N SER A 26 -21.60 3.85 -0.63
CA SER A 26 -22.81 4.08 0.17
C SER A 26 -23.62 2.81 0.47
N LEU A 27 -23.36 1.72 -0.23
CA LEU A 27 -24.00 0.42 0.00
C LEU A 27 -23.34 -0.37 1.14
N ILE A 28 -22.17 0.05 1.63
CA ILE A 28 -21.52 -0.55 2.79
C ILE A 28 -22.30 -0.18 4.05
N LYS A 29 -22.69 -1.18 4.82
CA LYS A 29 -23.51 -1.02 6.02
C LYS A 29 -22.70 -0.45 7.19
N GLU A 30 -23.37 0.29 8.04
CA GLU A 30 -22.85 0.72 9.33
C GLU A 30 -22.63 -0.48 10.25
N TYR A 31 -21.69 -0.35 11.19
CA TYR A 31 -21.44 -1.38 12.18
C TYR A 31 -22.54 -1.41 13.24
N VAL A 32 -23.12 -2.56 13.45
CA VAL A 32 -24.11 -2.76 14.51
C VAL A 32 -23.45 -3.41 15.71
N LYS A 33 -23.34 -2.64 16.82
CA LYS A 33 -22.75 -3.12 18.06
C LYS A 33 -23.53 -4.31 18.63
N VAL A 34 -22.80 -5.36 19.03
CA VAL A 34 -23.35 -6.56 19.68
C VAL A 34 -22.77 -6.72 21.09
N SER A 35 -23.39 -7.57 21.91
CA SER A 35 -22.80 -7.99 23.18
C SER A 35 -21.76 -9.09 22.97
N GLY A 36 -20.77 -9.18 23.87
CA GLY A 36 -19.83 -10.29 23.93
C GLY A 36 -18.35 -9.95 23.72
N PRO A 37 -17.94 -8.99 22.83
CA PRO A 37 -16.52 -8.68 22.67
C PRO A 37 -15.88 -8.19 23.97
N SER A 38 -14.79 -8.86 24.37
CA SER A 38 -14.01 -8.53 25.58
C SER A 38 -12.63 -9.20 25.53
N GLY A 39 -11.72 -8.78 26.41
CA GLY A 39 -10.41 -9.39 26.60
C GLY A 39 -9.34 -8.92 25.61
N PRO A 40 -8.16 -9.56 25.62
CA PRO A 40 -7.04 -9.17 24.79
C PRO A 40 -7.21 -9.61 23.34
N LEU A 41 -6.69 -8.81 22.42
CA LEU A 41 -6.64 -9.09 20.99
C LEU A 41 -5.29 -8.57 20.45
N ASN A 42 -4.42 -9.47 20.01
CA ASN A 42 -3.09 -9.12 19.54
C ASN A 42 -3.05 -9.08 18.01
N SER A 43 -2.41 -8.05 17.48
CA SER A 43 -2.15 -7.85 16.07
C SER A 43 -0.65 -7.74 15.82
N VAL A 44 -0.08 -8.71 15.11
CA VAL A 44 1.34 -8.75 14.74
C VAL A 44 1.49 -8.88 13.24
N GLY A 45 2.20 -7.95 12.61
CA GLY A 45 2.39 -8.05 11.16
C GLY A 45 2.89 -6.80 10.47
N SER A 46 2.21 -6.41 9.41
CA SER A 46 2.63 -5.39 8.45
C SER A 46 2.73 -3.99 9.04
N ASP A 47 3.89 -3.36 8.91
CA ASP A 47 4.07 -1.93 9.16
C ASP A 47 3.22 -1.06 8.20
N THR A 48 3.00 -1.50 6.97
CA THR A 48 2.14 -0.78 6.02
C THR A 48 0.72 -0.54 6.57
N LEU A 49 0.17 -1.50 7.33
CA LEU A 49 -1.13 -1.39 7.96
C LEU A 49 -1.06 -0.85 9.40
N ASN A 50 0.11 -0.47 9.91
CA ASN A 50 0.26 -0.14 11.31
C ASN A 50 -0.68 0.99 11.76
N ASN A 51 -0.76 2.08 10.99
CA ASN A 51 -1.68 3.19 11.27
C ASN A 51 -3.15 2.74 11.20
N LEU A 52 -3.54 2.02 10.14
CA LEU A 52 -4.89 1.48 10.00
C LEU A 52 -5.26 0.61 11.19
N MET A 53 -4.40 -0.35 11.57
CA MET A 53 -4.63 -1.23 12.72
C MET A 53 -4.79 -0.43 14.02
N THR A 54 -3.98 0.60 14.21
CA THR A 54 -4.08 1.50 15.38
C THR A 54 -5.41 2.24 15.39
N TYR A 55 -5.80 2.88 14.29
CA TYR A 55 -7.05 3.65 14.22
C TYR A 55 -8.29 2.77 14.35
N TRP A 56 -8.30 1.58 13.73
CA TRP A 56 -9.36 0.61 13.91
C TRP A 56 -9.43 0.12 15.35
N SER A 57 -8.29 -0.15 15.99
CA SER A 57 -8.21 -0.59 17.38
C SER A 57 -8.76 0.46 18.33
N GLU A 58 -8.31 1.70 18.21
CA GLU A 58 -8.81 2.82 19.01
C GLU A 58 -10.33 3.03 18.85
N SER A 59 -10.84 2.94 17.63
CA SER A 59 -12.25 3.12 17.33
C SER A 59 -13.09 1.95 17.85
N PHE A 60 -12.60 0.72 17.73
CA PHE A 60 -13.26 -0.48 18.25
C PHE A 60 -13.28 -0.51 19.79
N GLN A 61 -12.18 -0.11 20.43
CA GLN A 61 -12.11 0.00 21.90
C GLN A 61 -13.07 1.06 22.48
N LYS A 62 -13.37 2.14 21.74
CA LYS A 62 -14.44 3.09 22.13
C LYS A 62 -15.82 2.43 22.16
N LEU A 63 -16.08 1.47 21.27
CA LEU A 63 -17.31 0.69 21.26
C LEU A 63 -17.30 -0.39 22.36
N TYR A 64 -16.14 -1.00 22.62
CA TYR A 64 -15.94 -2.11 23.55
C TYR A 64 -14.79 -1.84 24.54
N PRO A 65 -15.03 -1.06 25.61
CA PRO A 65 -13.97 -0.67 26.54
C PRO A 65 -13.29 -1.80 27.30
N SER A 66 -13.89 -2.99 27.31
CA SER A 66 -13.31 -4.21 27.89
C SER A 66 -12.38 -4.98 26.95
N VAL A 67 -12.25 -4.55 25.70
CA VAL A 67 -11.30 -5.11 24.73
C VAL A 67 -10.01 -4.33 24.82
N VAL A 68 -8.86 -5.04 24.91
CA VAL A 68 -7.52 -4.45 24.86
C VAL A 68 -6.83 -4.94 23.60
N ILE A 69 -6.47 -4.04 22.70
CA ILE A 69 -5.83 -4.40 21.43
C ILE A 69 -4.39 -3.91 21.44
N GLU A 70 -3.45 -4.84 21.26
CA GLU A 70 -2.03 -4.53 21.07
C GLU A 70 -1.67 -4.66 19.59
N VAL A 71 -0.98 -3.65 19.04
CA VAL A 71 -0.59 -3.57 17.63
C VAL A 71 0.93 -3.53 17.51
N GLU A 72 1.48 -4.50 16.76
CA GLU A 72 2.91 -4.59 16.47
C GLU A 72 3.16 -4.67 14.96
N GLY A 73 3.70 -3.58 14.37
CA GLY A 73 3.94 -3.43 12.94
C GLY A 73 5.40 -3.63 12.53
N LYS A 74 5.95 -4.85 12.64
CA LYS A 74 7.37 -5.15 12.33
C LYS A 74 7.60 -5.72 10.92
N GLY A 75 6.55 -5.86 10.13
CA GLY A 75 6.59 -6.36 8.76
C GLY A 75 5.74 -7.61 8.55
N SER A 76 5.23 -7.78 7.33
CA SER A 76 4.30 -8.89 7.01
C SER A 76 4.87 -10.28 7.32
N SER A 77 6.19 -10.45 7.32
CA SER A 77 6.81 -11.74 7.61
C SER A 77 6.72 -12.15 9.08
N THR A 78 6.31 -11.25 9.99
CA THR A 78 6.09 -11.58 11.40
C THR A 78 4.69 -12.13 11.68
N ALA A 79 3.71 -11.88 10.79
CA ALA A 79 2.34 -12.35 10.95
C ALA A 79 2.20 -13.89 10.90
N PRO A 80 2.78 -14.60 9.90
CA PRO A 80 2.63 -16.06 9.80
C PRO A 80 3.12 -16.82 11.05
N PRO A 81 4.33 -16.58 11.59
CA PRO A 81 4.76 -17.26 12.81
C PRO A 81 3.89 -16.91 14.02
N ALA A 82 3.51 -15.64 14.21
CA ALA A 82 2.68 -15.22 15.34
C ALA A 82 1.29 -15.87 15.32
N LEU A 83 0.67 -15.98 14.13
CA LEU A 83 -0.59 -16.71 13.96
C LEU A 83 -0.41 -18.22 14.18
N THR A 84 0.69 -18.81 13.70
CA THR A 84 0.97 -20.24 13.85
C THR A 84 1.20 -20.62 15.31
N GLU A 85 1.86 -19.77 16.07
CA GLU A 85 2.16 -19.96 17.50
C GLU A 85 0.99 -19.54 18.41
N GLY A 86 -0.06 -18.91 17.84
CA GLY A 86 -1.22 -18.42 18.60
C GLY A 86 -0.93 -17.18 19.46
N THR A 87 0.23 -16.55 19.30
CA THR A 87 0.61 -15.32 20.01
C THR A 87 -0.10 -14.09 19.47
N SER A 88 -0.65 -14.16 18.25
CA SER A 88 -1.50 -13.13 17.66
C SER A 88 -2.77 -13.75 17.07
N GLN A 89 -3.89 -13.04 17.17
CA GLN A 89 -5.17 -13.41 16.56
C GLN A 89 -5.39 -12.72 15.22
N LEU A 90 -4.71 -11.58 15.00
CA LEU A 90 -4.79 -10.79 13.78
C LEU A 90 -3.40 -10.71 13.14
N GLY A 91 -3.29 -11.10 11.88
CA GLY A 91 -2.06 -11.03 11.09
C GLY A 91 -2.20 -10.05 9.93
N PRO A 92 -2.02 -8.72 10.12
CA PRO A 92 -2.05 -7.78 9.01
C PRO A 92 -0.88 -8.03 8.05
N MET A 93 -1.17 -8.05 6.75
CA MET A 93 -0.17 -8.29 5.70
C MET A 93 -0.41 -7.42 4.48
N SER A 94 0.63 -6.85 3.93
CA SER A 94 0.62 -6.04 2.71
C SER A 94 1.03 -6.84 1.44
N ARG A 95 1.05 -8.13 1.56
CA ARG A 95 1.15 -9.16 0.51
C ARG A 95 0.36 -10.39 0.93
N LYS A 96 0.11 -11.29 0.01
CA LYS A 96 -0.38 -12.63 0.39
C LYS A 96 0.67 -13.40 1.18
N MET A 97 0.24 -14.31 2.04
CA MET A 97 1.13 -15.32 2.61
C MET A 97 1.81 -16.09 1.49
N LYS A 98 3.07 -16.44 1.70
CA LYS A 98 3.78 -17.33 0.79
C LYS A 98 3.33 -18.77 1.00
N ALA A 99 3.51 -19.61 -0.01
CA ALA A 99 3.11 -21.02 0.07
C ALA A 99 3.75 -21.76 1.26
N GLU A 100 5.03 -21.47 1.54
CA GLU A 100 5.73 -22.06 2.68
C GLU A 100 5.20 -21.56 4.05
N GLU A 101 4.75 -20.31 4.12
CA GLU A 101 4.14 -19.73 5.33
C GLU A 101 2.76 -20.38 5.60
N GLU A 102 1.93 -20.52 4.54
CA GLU A 102 0.63 -21.20 4.62
C GLU A 102 0.79 -22.68 4.99
N ALA A 103 1.74 -23.39 4.36
CA ALA A 103 1.99 -24.81 4.63
C ALA A 103 2.44 -25.04 6.08
N LYS A 104 3.27 -24.16 6.64
CA LYS A 104 3.69 -24.23 8.04
C LYS A 104 2.51 -24.05 8.99
N PHE A 105 1.64 -23.06 8.74
CA PHE A 105 0.41 -22.86 9.50
C PHE A 105 -0.53 -24.09 9.40
N GLU A 106 -0.78 -24.58 8.18
CA GLU A 106 -1.65 -25.72 7.93
C GLU A 106 -1.15 -27.00 8.62
N LYS A 107 0.17 -27.21 8.63
CA LYS A 107 0.79 -28.36 9.34
C LYS A 107 0.53 -28.28 10.85
N THR A 108 0.52 -27.10 11.44
CA THR A 108 0.32 -26.92 12.89
C THR A 108 -1.15 -27.02 13.28
N HIS A 109 -2.05 -26.43 12.48
CA HIS A 109 -3.45 -26.27 12.83
C HIS A 109 -4.41 -27.27 12.15
N GLY A 110 -3.96 -27.96 11.09
CA GLY A 110 -4.80 -28.86 10.30
C GLY A 110 -5.73 -28.17 9.30
N PHE A 111 -5.62 -26.85 9.14
CA PHE A 111 -6.37 -26.05 8.17
C PHE A 111 -5.56 -24.83 7.75
N LYS A 112 -5.92 -24.22 6.62
CA LYS A 112 -5.22 -23.02 6.09
C LYS A 112 -5.65 -21.75 6.81
N PRO A 113 -4.74 -20.76 6.96
CA PRO A 113 -5.12 -19.46 7.48
C PRO A 113 -6.08 -18.76 6.51
N THR A 114 -6.99 -17.97 7.05
CA THR A 114 -8.00 -17.26 6.26
C THR A 114 -7.55 -15.83 6.00
N ALA A 115 -7.42 -15.47 4.71
CA ALA A 115 -7.12 -14.12 4.27
C ALA A 115 -8.39 -13.29 4.13
N ILE A 116 -8.45 -12.13 4.76
CA ILE A 116 -9.54 -11.17 4.64
C ILE A 116 -8.98 -9.89 4.05
N GLY A 117 -9.43 -9.52 2.84
CA GLY A 117 -9.09 -8.24 2.23
C GLY A 117 -9.77 -7.09 2.96
N VAL A 118 -9.02 -6.07 3.36
CA VAL A 118 -9.54 -4.99 4.22
C VAL A 118 -9.41 -3.59 3.62
N ALA A 119 -8.49 -3.38 2.68
CA ALA A 119 -8.30 -2.12 1.97
C ALA A 119 -7.57 -2.36 0.65
N LEU A 120 -7.65 -1.38 -0.27
CA LEU A 120 -6.83 -1.32 -1.46
C LEU A 120 -5.68 -0.31 -1.26
N ASP A 121 -4.53 -0.64 -1.82
CA ASP A 121 -3.33 0.20 -1.80
C ASP A 121 -2.76 0.33 -3.22
N ALA A 122 -2.33 1.53 -3.57
CA ALA A 122 -1.41 1.76 -4.66
C ALA A 122 0.00 1.83 -4.05
N LEU A 123 0.80 0.78 -4.24
CA LEU A 123 2.21 0.85 -3.87
C LEU A 123 2.88 1.90 -4.76
N ALA A 124 3.13 3.08 -4.21
CA ALA A 124 3.59 4.23 -4.98
C ALA A 124 5.12 4.32 -5.00
N VAL A 125 5.65 4.80 -6.12
CA VAL A 125 7.02 5.30 -6.23
C VAL A 125 6.99 6.77 -5.85
N PHE A 126 7.76 7.15 -4.84
CA PHE A 126 7.86 8.50 -4.31
C PHE A 126 9.18 9.15 -4.69
N VAL A 127 9.12 10.44 -4.94
CA VAL A 127 10.26 11.33 -5.07
C VAL A 127 10.05 12.58 -4.21
N HIS A 128 11.11 13.35 -3.97
CA HIS A 128 10.97 14.65 -3.30
C HIS A 128 9.93 15.53 -4.04
N LYS A 129 9.17 16.32 -3.31
CA LYS A 129 8.09 17.17 -3.88
C LYS A 129 8.55 18.08 -5.04
N ASP A 130 9.80 18.55 -4.99
CA ASP A 130 10.39 19.45 -5.99
C ASP A 130 11.15 18.73 -7.12
N ASN A 131 11.16 17.38 -7.12
CA ASN A 131 11.73 16.61 -8.21
C ASN A 131 10.88 16.77 -9.48
N PRO A 132 11.45 17.14 -10.65
CA PRO A 132 10.65 17.40 -11.85
C PRO A 132 10.11 16.17 -12.56
N ILE A 133 10.55 14.94 -12.20
CA ILE A 133 10.07 13.70 -12.84
C ILE A 133 8.55 13.57 -12.73
N GLN A 134 7.86 13.15 -13.79
CA GLN A 134 6.40 12.99 -13.81
C GLN A 134 6.00 11.53 -13.89
N SER A 135 6.71 10.73 -14.67
CA SER A 135 6.34 9.33 -14.89
C SER A 135 7.55 8.43 -15.09
N LEU A 136 7.36 7.14 -14.81
CA LEU A 136 8.32 6.07 -15.04
C LEU A 136 7.59 4.84 -15.60
N SER A 137 8.26 4.09 -16.47
CA SER A 137 7.79 2.75 -16.82
C SER A 137 8.23 1.74 -15.76
N MET A 138 7.52 0.60 -15.68
CA MET A 138 7.91 -0.50 -14.80
C MET A 138 9.30 -1.06 -15.15
N GLU A 139 9.69 -0.99 -16.42
CA GLU A 139 11.04 -1.35 -16.88
C GLU A 139 12.10 -0.39 -16.34
N GLN A 140 11.80 0.92 -16.30
CA GLN A 140 12.69 1.93 -15.68
C GLN A 140 12.75 1.75 -14.15
N VAL A 141 11.62 1.49 -13.50
CA VAL A 141 11.59 1.21 -12.05
C VAL A 141 12.47 0.00 -11.71
N ASP A 142 12.38 -1.08 -12.50
CA ASP A 142 13.27 -2.23 -12.35
C ASP A 142 14.74 -1.83 -12.54
N ALA A 143 15.09 -1.08 -13.60
CA ALA A 143 16.45 -0.63 -13.86
C ALA A 143 17.00 0.32 -12.79
N ILE A 144 16.12 1.07 -12.08
CA ILE A 144 16.51 1.93 -10.96
C ILE A 144 16.86 1.10 -9.72
N PHE A 145 16.05 0.09 -9.36
CA PHE A 145 16.14 -0.60 -8.07
C PHE A 145 16.81 -1.98 -8.14
N SER A 146 16.88 -2.62 -9.32
CA SER A 146 17.32 -4.01 -9.49
C SER A 146 18.72 -4.11 -10.09
N LYS A 147 19.51 -5.09 -9.62
CA LYS A 147 20.78 -5.52 -10.24
C LYS A 147 20.57 -6.26 -11.56
N THR A 148 19.40 -6.90 -11.71
CA THR A 148 19.18 -7.93 -12.75
C THR A 148 18.40 -7.43 -13.95
N ARG A 149 17.68 -6.34 -13.83
CA ARG A 149 16.88 -5.69 -14.89
C ARG A 149 16.01 -6.67 -15.70
N LYS A 150 15.32 -7.56 -14.98
CA LYS A 150 14.46 -8.59 -15.60
C LYS A 150 13.25 -8.03 -16.34
N GLY A 151 12.90 -6.76 -16.06
CA GLY A 151 11.88 -6.02 -16.81
C GLY A 151 12.27 -5.69 -18.25
N GLY A 152 13.55 -5.81 -18.60
CA GLY A 152 14.02 -5.69 -19.99
C GLY A 152 14.59 -4.31 -20.36
N TYR A 153 14.72 -3.37 -19.42
CA TYR A 153 15.39 -2.10 -19.71
C TYR A 153 16.87 -2.34 -20.03
N ALA A 154 17.36 -1.73 -21.13
CA ALA A 154 18.67 -2.06 -21.70
C ALA A 154 19.84 -1.70 -20.76
N GLU A 155 19.73 -0.56 -20.08
CA GLU A 155 20.82 0.02 -19.29
C GLU A 155 20.47 0.06 -17.79
N ASP A 156 21.49 0.10 -16.95
CA ASP A 156 21.37 0.41 -15.56
C ASP A 156 21.06 1.90 -15.37
N ILE A 157 20.08 2.23 -14.55
CA ILE A 157 19.72 3.63 -14.26
C ILE A 157 20.28 4.00 -12.88
N THR A 158 21.22 4.94 -12.86
CA THR A 158 21.94 5.40 -11.66
C THR A 158 21.89 6.91 -11.49
N THR A 159 21.54 7.65 -12.53
CA THR A 159 21.48 9.13 -12.53
C THR A 159 20.16 9.64 -13.06
N TRP A 160 19.77 10.82 -12.64
CA TRP A 160 18.57 11.49 -13.12
C TRP A 160 18.66 11.89 -14.62
N ALA A 161 19.87 12.07 -15.16
CA ALA A 161 20.06 12.32 -16.60
C ALA A 161 19.57 11.18 -17.47
N GLN A 162 19.74 9.93 -17.04
CA GLN A 162 19.26 8.75 -17.78
C GLN A 162 17.72 8.67 -17.84
N LEU A 163 17.03 9.46 -17.00
CA LEU A 163 15.57 9.64 -16.99
C LEU A 163 15.13 10.93 -17.70
N GLY A 164 16.05 11.60 -18.42
CA GLY A 164 15.76 12.79 -19.23
C GLY A 164 15.75 14.10 -18.43
N LEU A 165 16.20 14.10 -17.17
CA LEU A 165 16.33 15.33 -16.41
C LEU A 165 17.66 16.01 -16.74
N GLU A 166 17.62 17.34 -16.95
CA GLU A 166 18.77 18.14 -17.31
C GLU A 166 19.22 19.06 -16.16
N GLY A 167 20.26 19.84 -16.42
CA GLY A 167 20.77 20.84 -15.49
C GLY A 167 21.37 20.22 -14.23
N ASP A 168 21.02 20.79 -13.07
CA ASP A 168 21.55 20.34 -11.79
C ASP A 168 21.04 18.94 -11.41
N PHE A 169 19.74 18.66 -11.61
CA PHE A 169 19.18 17.33 -11.38
C PHE A 169 19.89 16.23 -12.16
N GLY A 170 20.15 16.44 -13.45
CA GLY A 170 20.78 15.43 -14.30
C GLY A 170 22.19 15.03 -13.84
N ARG A 171 22.91 15.90 -13.15
CA ARG A 171 24.28 15.63 -12.68
C ARG A 171 24.34 14.75 -11.43
N HIS A 172 23.22 14.62 -10.71
CA HIS A 172 23.21 13.89 -9.46
C HIS A 172 22.82 12.40 -9.65
N PRO A 173 23.41 11.50 -8.85
CA PRO A 173 22.97 10.11 -8.77
C PRO A 173 21.61 10.03 -8.06
N LEU A 174 20.86 8.94 -8.30
CA LEU A 174 19.67 8.61 -7.55
C LEU A 174 20.05 8.08 -6.15
N SER A 175 19.40 8.60 -5.12
CA SER A 175 19.42 8.02 -3.77
C SER A 175 18.23 7.08 -3.59
N LEU A 176 18.51 5.78 -3.45
CA LEU A 176 17.49 4.75 -3.43
C LEU A 176 17.03 4.45 -2.00
N TYR A 177 15.71 4.54 -1.75
CA TYR A 177 15.09 4.21 -0.46
C TYR A 177 14.12 3.05 -0.62
N GLY A 178 14.26 2.03 0.21
CA GLY A 178 13.40 0.86 0.18
C GLY A 178 13.11 0.33 1.58
N ARG A 179 12.43 -0.80 1.63
CA ARG A 179 12.10 -1.51 2.87
C ARG A 179 13.05 -2.67 3.09
N ASN A 180 13.18 -3.11 4.33
CA ASN A 180 13.91 -4.32 4.68
C ASN A 180 13.15 -5.60 4.30
N SER A 181 13.80 -6.74 4.34
CA SER A 181 13.26 -8.04 3.91
C SER A 181 12.08 -8.59 4.74
N ALA A 182 11.86 -8.09 5.97
CA ALA A 182 10.70 -8.46 6.79
C ALA A 182 9.39 -7.82 6.25
N SER A 183 9.51 -6.74 5.47
CA SER A 183 8.39 -6.01 4.91
C SER A 183 7.67 -6.79 3.82
N GLY A 184 6.34 -6.85 3.88
CA GLY A 184 5.52 -7.33 2.76
C GLY A 184 5.61 -6.42 1.55
N THR A 185 5.81 -5.11 1.75
CA THR A 185 6.03 -4.13 0.68
C THR A 185 7.34 -4.40 -0.07
N TYR A 186 8.42 -4.76 0.63
CA TYR A 186 9.65 -5.25 0.00
C TYR A 186 9.38 -6.47 -0.89
N GLY A 187 8.67 -7.47 -0.36
CA GLY A 187 8.37 -8.70 -1.11
C GLY A 187 7.48 -8.43 -2.32
N PHE A 188 6.44 -7.61 -2.17
CA PHE A 188 5.54 -7.24 -3.26
C PHE A 188 6.28 -6.45 -4.36
N PHE A 189 7.08 -5.46 -3.99
CA PHE A 189 7.86 -4.68 -4.94
C PHE A 189 8.89 -5.56 -5.68
N LYS A 190 9.59 -6.45 -4.98
CA LYS A 190 10.50 -7.42 -5.59
C LYS A 190 9.79 -8.29 -6.63
N GLU A 191 8.59 -8.77 -6.32
CA GLU A 191 7.83 -9.64 -7.20
C GLU A 191 7.30 -8.91 -8.44
N HIS A 192 6.70 -7.74 -8.26
CA HIS A 192 5.93 -7.05 -9.30
C HIS A 192 6.71 -5.94 -10.01
N ALA A 193 7.57 -5.20 -9.30
CA ALA A 193 8.34 -4.10 -9.88
C ALA A 193 9.73 -4.54 -10.35
N LEU A 194 10.38 -5.49 -9.66
CA LEU A 194 11.68 -6.02 -10.04
C LEU A 194 11.59 -7.37 -10.77
N PHE A 195 10.40 -7.81 -11.15
CA PHE A 195 10.18 -9.08 -11.87
C PHE A 195 10.92 -10.26 -11.21
N LYS A 196 10.86 -10.34 -9.88
CA LYS A 196 11.61 -11.28 -9.03
C LYS A 196 13.14 -11.14 -9.13
N GLY A 197 13.62 -9.97 -9.56
CA GLY A 197 15.04 -9.61 -9.56
C GLY A 197 15.57 -9.27 -8.16
N ASP A 198 16.87 -9.09 -8.05
CA ASP A 198 17.51 -8.74 -6.79
C ASP A 198 17.73 -7.23 -6.70
N TYR A 199 17.48 -6.66 -5.54
CA TYR A 199 17.73 -5.25 -5.27
C TYR A 199 19.21 -4.90 -5.42
N LYS A 200 19.48 -3.66 -5.82
CA LYS A 200 20.81 -3.07 -5.74
C LYS A 200 21.27 -2.94 -4.28
N ASP A 201 22.57 -3.07 -4.04
CA ASP A 201 23.15 -2.93 -2.70
C ASP A 201 23.08 -1.50 -2.15
N GLN A 202 22.93 -0.51 -3.06
CA GLN A 202 22.79 0.90 -2.73
C GLN A 202 21.40 1.28 -2.18
N VAL A 203 20.42 0.38 -2.24
CA VAL A 203 19.09 0.65 -1.66
C VAL A 203 19.22 0.80 -0.15
N LYS A 204 18.92 1.99 0.36
CA LYS A 204 18.91 2.30 1.79
C LYS A 204 17.68 1.64 2.42
N GLU A 205 17.86 0.47 3.01
CA GLU A 205 16.78 -0.28 3.65
C GLU A 205 16.26 0.44 4.89
N GLN A 206 14.95 0.69 4.92
CA GLN A 206 14.25 1.35 6.02
C GLN A 206 13.38 0.35 6.79
N PRO A 207 13.26 0.48 8.12
CA PRO A 207 12.43 -0.41 8.93
C PRO A 207 10.93 -0.19 8.70
N GLY A 208 10.52 1.04 8.37
CA GLY A 208 9.11 1.42 8.24
C GLY A 208 8.80 2.21 6.95
N SER A 209 7.53 2.26 6.61
CA SER A 209 6.99 3.03 5.48
C SER A 209 7.20 4.53 5.68
N ALA A 210 6.96 5.03 6.89
CA ALA A 210 7.20 6.43 7.27
C ALA A 210 8.68 6.82 7.11
N SER A 211 9.61 5.93 7.48
CA SER A 211 11.05 6.20 7.37
C SER A 211 11.52 6.31 5.91
N VAL A 212 10.91 5.55 4.98
CA VAL A 212 11.16 5.71 3.54
C VAL A 212 10.76 7.11 3.09
N VAL A 213 9.52 7.52 3.40
CA VAL A 213 8.98 8.82 3.00
C VAL A 213 9.76 9.98 3.62
N MET A 214 10.15 9.86 4.90
CA MET A 214 10.96 10.86 5.59
C MET A 214 12.35 10.99 4.92
N GLY A 215 13.02 9.87 4.62
CA GLY A 215 14.30 9.90 3.92
C GLY A 215 14.24 10.60 2.56
N ILE A 216 13.14 10.41 1.80
CA ILE A 216 12.93 11.10 0.51
C ILE A 216 12.61 12.58 0.73
N THR A 217 11.86 12.93 1.80
CA THR A 217 11.56 14.33 2.13
C THR A 217 12.84 15.15 2.42
N GLU A 218 13.84 14.51 2.98
CA GLU A 218 15.12 15.14 3.34
C GLU A 218 16.18 15.06 2.21
N ASP A 219 15.90 14.33 1.14
CA ASP A 219 16.83 14.07 0.03
C ASP A 219 16.20 14.47 -1.31
N LEU A 220 16.59 15.62 -1.83
CA LEU A 220 16.11 16.18 -3.12
C LEU A 220 16.25 15.19 -4.29
N TYR A 221 17.26 14.32 -4.24
CA TYR A 221 17.57 13.32 -5.27
C TYR A 221 17.08 11.91 -4.87
N GLY A 222 16.29 11.84 -3.81
CA GLY A 222 15.71 10.61 -3.30
C GLY A 222 14.60 10.07 -4.19
N ILE A 223 14.61 8.75 -4.35
CA ILE A 223 13.51 7.95 -4.92
C ILE A 223 13.32 6.70 -4.10
N GLY A 224 12.07 6.33 -3.84
CA GLY A 224 11.76 5.14 -3.04
C GLY A 224 10.34 4.68 -3.24
N TYR A 225 9.90 3.66 -2.50
CA TYR A 225 8.56 3.11 -2.62
C TYR A 225 7.92 2.87 -1.25
N SER A 226 6.63 3.18 -1.17
CA SER A 226 5.81 2.98 0.03
C SER A 226 4.33 2.89 -0.34
N GLY A 227 3.46 2.45 0.59
CA GLY A 227 2.02 2.52 0.41
C GLY A 227 1.53 3.96 0.27
N ILE A 228 0.48 4.18 -0.52
CA ILE A 228 -0.05 5.52 -0.80
C ILE A 228 -0.51 6.25 0.47
N GLY A 229 -0.95 5.52 1.50
CA GLY A 229 -1.35 6.09 2.79
C GLY A 229 -0.24 6.84 3.54
N TYR A 230 1.01 6.69 3.12
CA TYR A 230 2.15 7.43 3.68
C TYR A 230 2.51 8.70 2.90
N LEU A 231 1.69 9.11 1.92
CA LEU A 231 1.90 10.36 1.18
C LEU A 231 1.86 11.56 2.13
N THR A 232 2.89 12.40 2.05
CA THR A 232 3.01 13.66 2.81
C THR A 232 3.29 14.83 1.88
N SER A 233 3.21 16.06 2.38
CA SER A 233 3.51 17.27 1.60
C SER A 233 5.00 17.41 1.20
N GLY A 234 5.90 16.61 1.78
CA GLY A 234 7.34 16.60 1.46
C GLY A 234 7.72 15.76 0.24
N VAL A 235 6.79 14.91 -0.23
CA VAL A 235 7.01 14.00 -1.36
C VAL A 235 5.86 14.07 -2.36
N LYS A 236 6.09 13.57 -3.56
CA LYS A 236 5.04 13.32 -4.56
C LYS A 236 5.17 11.91 -5.13
N THR A 237 4.06 11.39 -5.66
CA THR A 237 4.05 10.14 -6.40
C THR A 237 4.47 10.36 -7.85
N VAL A 238 5.06 9.33 -8.44
CA VAL A 238 5.38 9.29 -9.87
C VAL A 238 4.35 8.41 -10.56
N ASP A 239 3.80 8.86 -11.67
CA ASP A 239 2.87 8.07 -12.48
C ASP A 239 3.59 6.86 -13.09
N LEU A 240 2.94 5.72 -13.15
CA LEU A 240 3.54 4.49 -13.64
C LEU A 240 2.86 3.99 -14.92
N SER A 241 3.67 3.64 -15.93
CA SER A 241 3.22 2.90 -17.10
C SER A 241 3.66 1.43 -17.02
N ALA A 242 2.89 0.52 -17.62
CA ALA A 242 3.23 -0.90 -17.65
C ALA A 242 4.51 -1.16 -18.46
N LYS A 243 4.70 -0.39 -19.55
CA LYS A 243 5.90 -0.45 -20.40
C LYS A 243 6.33 0.93 -20.87
N THR A 244 7.57 1.03 -21.28
CA THR A 244 8.13 2.24 -21.90
C THR A 244 7.33 2.58 -23.17
N GLY A 245 6.90 3.85 -23.26
CA GLY A 245 6.07 4.36 -24.36
C GLY A 245 4.57 4.15 -24.22
N GLU A 246 4.11 3.41 -23.21
CA GLU A 246 2.70 3.28 -22.87
C GLU A 246 2.21 4.43 -21.95
N PRO A 247 0.90 4.71 -21.90
CA PRO A 247 0.35 5.70 -20.98
C PRO A 247 0.68 5.39 -19.52
N ALA A 248 1.12 6.41 -18.79
CA ALA A 248 1.35 6.32 -17.35
C ALA A 248 0.06 6.72 -16.59
N PHE A 249 -0.13 6.11 -15.42
CA PHE A 249 -1.31 6.27 -14.60
C PHE A 249 -0.93 6.66 -13.17
N ALA A 250 -1.64 7.63 -12.62
CA ALA A 250 -1.49 8.08 -11.24
C ALA A 250 -1.92 6.99 -10.24
N ALA A 251 -1.30 7.00 -9.06
CA ALA A 251 -1.62 6.14 -7.93
C ALA A 251 -2.93 6.57 -7.25
N ASN A 252 -4.08 6.46 -7.94
CA ASN A 252 -5.38 6.85 -7.44
C ASN A 252 -6.41 5.72 -7.52
N MET A 253 -7.56 5.91 -6.86
CA MET A 253 -8.60 4.89 -6.73
C MET A 253 -9.14 4.43 -8.09
N ASP A 254 -9.40 5.35 -9.01
CA ASP A 254 -9.96 5.01 -10.33
C ASP A 254 -9.00 4.11 -11.12
N ASN A 255 -7.72 4.44 -11.12
CA ASN A 255 -6.71 3.65 -11.82
C ASN A 255 -6.46 2.29 -11.14
N VAL A 256 -6.60 2.21 -9.81
CA VAL A 256 -6.52 0.94 -9.06
C VAL A 256 -7.73 0.04 -9.37
N LEU A 257 -8.96 0.58 -9.30
CA LEU A 257 -10.18 -0.18 -9.57
C LEU A 257 -10.27 -0.63 -11.04
N ASN A 258 -9.83 0.21 -11.97
CA ASN A 258 -9.79 -0.09 -13.41
C ASN A 258 -8.55 -0.91 -13.82
N LYS A 259 -7.71 -1.34 -12.87
CA LYS A 259 -6.48 -2.13 -13.10
C LYS A 259 -5.49 -1.48 -14.06
N LYS A 260 -5.49 -0.15 -14.12
CA LYS A 260 -4.55 0.64 -14.93
C LYS A 260 -3.24 0.89 -14.20
N TYR A 261 -3.29 1.07 -12.86
CA TYR A 261 -2.10 1.27 -12.06
C TYR A 261 -1.38 -0.06 -11.79
N PRO A 262 -0.11 -0.23 -12.21
CA PRO A 262 0.54 -1.55 -12.24
C PRO A 262 0.88 -2.12 -10.87
N LEU A 263 1.06 -1.29 -9.84
CA LEU A 263 1.42 -1.69 -8.48
C LEU A 263 0.23 -1.60 -7.50
N ALA A 264 -0.99 -1.81 -8.01
CA ALA A 264 -2.19 -1.93 -7.18
C ALA A 264 -2.18 -3.25 -6.40
N ARG A 265 -2.57 -3.22 -5.12
CA ARG A 265 -2.65 -4.43 -4.28
C ARG A 265 -3.77 -4.35 -3.26
N MET A 266 -4.18 -5.53 -2.79
CA MET A 266 -5.04 -5.70 -1.62
C MET A 266 -4.17 -5.73 -0.36
N LEU A 267 -4.65 -5.10 0.70
CA LEU A 267 -4.15 -5.26 2.06
C LEU A 267 -5.03 -6.27 2.80
N TYR A 268 -4.43 -7.12 3.62
CA TYR A 268 -5.10 -8.26 4.25
C TYR A 268 -4.95 -8.23 5.77
N ILE A 269 -5.94 -8.80 6.45
CA ILE A 269 -5.80 -9.34 7.81
C ILE A 269 -6.00 -10.85 7.71
N TYR A 270 -5.01 -11.63 8.14
CA TYR A 270 -5.10 -13.08 8.25
C TYR A 270 -5.59 -13.47 9.65
N VAL A 271 -6.42 -14.49 9.71
CA VAL A 271 -6.95 -15.07 10.97
C VAL A 271 -6.92 -16.59 10.91
N ALA A 272 -6.86 -17.22 12.08
CA ALA A 272 -6.96 -18.67 12.26
C ALA A 272 -8.44 -19.10 12.35
N LYS A 273 -9.18 -19.08 11.21
CA LYS A 273 -10.57 -19.53 11.13
C LYS A 273 -10.60 -21.00 10.78
N LYS A 274 -11.03 -21.82 11.75
CA LYS A 274 -11.25 -23.25 11.53
C LYS A 274 -12.50 -23.48 10.65
N PRO A 275 -12.44 -24.41 9.70
CA PRO A 275 -13.60 -24.73 8.87
C PRO A 275 -14.83 -25.12 9.72
N ASN A 276 -16.00 -24.61 9.36
CA ASN A 276 -17.29 -24.88 10.04
C ASN A 276 -17.37 -24.46 11.52
N GLU A 277 -16.39 -23.72 12.02
CA GLU A 277 -16.45 -23.12 13.36
C GLU A 277 -16.43 -21.59 13.24
N PRO A 278 -17.18 -20.84 14.06
CA PRO A 278 -17.10 -19.39 14.08
C PRO A 278 -15.74 -18.94 14.66
N LEU A 279 -15.29 -17.76 14.26
CA LEU A 279 -14.18 -17.09 14.95
C LEU A 279 -14.57 -16.76 16.39
N PRO A 280 -13.60 -16.61 17.32
CA PRO A 280 -13.84 -15.98 18.62
C PRO A 280 -14.56 -14.65 18.44
N VAL A 281 -15.57 -14.37 19.27
CA VAL A 281 -16.47 -13.23 19.08
C VAL A 281 -15.75 -11.89 18.91
N THR A 282 -14.71 -11.64 19.71
CA THR A 282 -13.94 -10.39 19.64
C THR A 282 -13.20 -10.24 18.29
N VAL A 283 -12.62 -11.33 17.78
CA VAL A 283 -11.95 -11.34 16.45
C VAL A 283 -12.97 -11.13 15.34
N GLN A 284 -14.08 -11.86 15.38
CA GLN A 284 -15.14 -11.77 14.37
C GLN A 284 -15.73 -10.36 14.30
N GLU A 285 -16.05 -9.77 15.43
CA GLU A 285 -16.64 -8.43 15.49
C GLU A 285 -15.64 -7.34 15.13
N PHE A 286 -14.35 -7.49 15.48
CA PHE A 286 -13.31 -6.59 15.00
C PHE A 286 -13.23 -6.59 13.47
N ILE A 287 -13.22 -7.76 12.84
CA ILE A 287 -13.19 -7.85 11.36
C ILE A 287 -14.47 -7.28 10.75
N LYS A 288 -15.65 -7.51 11.34
CA LYS A 288 -16.90 -6.89 10.87
C LYS A 288 -16.85 -5.36 10.99
N PHE A 289 -16.28 -4.84 12.08
CA PHE A 289 -16.08 -3.40 12.24
C PHE A 289 -15.15 -2.84 11.17
N VAL A 290 -14.01 -3.49 10.91
CA VAL A 290 -13.06 -3.10 9.83
C VAL A 290 -13.75 -3.04 8.46
N LEU A 291 -14.67 -3.98 8.19
CA LEU A 291 -15.40 -4.09 6.93
C LEU A 291 -16.70 -3.26 6.89
N SER A 292 -17.06 -2.57 7.97
CA SER A 292 -18.21 -1.68 8.02
C SER A 292 -17.91 -0.31 7.38
N LYS A 293 -18.95 0.51 7.26
CA LYS A 293 -18.80 1.90 6.75
C LYS A 293 -17.79 2.68 7.57
N GLU A 294 -17.88 2.64 8.90
CA GLU A 294 -16.96 3.34 9.80
C GLU A 294 -15.52 2.83 9.66
N GLY A 295 -15.35 1.51 9.54
CA GLY A 295 -14.04 0.90 9.29
C GLY A 295 -13.44 1.32 7.96
N GLN A 296 -14.25 1.44 6.91
CA GLN A 296 -13.81 1.90 5.59
C GLN A 296 -13.61 3.43 5.51
N GLU A 297 -14.31 4.21 6.33
CA GLU A 297 -14.04 5.65 6.50
C GLU A 297 -12.65 5.88 7.14
N ILE A 298 -12.23 4.99 8.04
CA ILE A 298 -10.88 5.01 8.61
C ILE A 298 -9.84 4.72 7.50
N VAL A 299 -10.11 3.80 6.57
CA VAL A 299 -9.24 3.53 5.40
C VAL A 299 -9.01 4.80 4.59
N VAL A 300 -10.09 5.53 4.28
CA VAL A 300 -10.01 6.80 3.55
C VAL A 300 -9.23 7.86 4.33
N LYS A 301 -9.47 7.97 5.63
CA LYS A 301 -8.79 8.93 6.51
C LYS A 301 -7.28 8.69 6.58
N ASP A 302 -6.84 7.43 6.54
CA ASP A 302 -5.41 7.06 6.53
C ASP A 302 -4.78 7.13 5.11
N GLY A 303 -5.53 7.63 4.11
CA GLY A 303 -5.03 7.85 2.75
C GLY A 303 -5.01 6.60 1.87
N TYR A 304 -5.56 5.49 2.33
CA TYR A 304 -5.76 4.29 1.52
C TYR A 304 -7.11 4.31 0.80
N MET A 305 -7.39 3.29 0.02
CA MET A 305 -8.60 3.20 -0.78
C MET A 305 -9.56 2.18 -0.18
N PRO A 306 -10.84 2.58 0.08
CA PRO A 306 -11.82 1.68 0.64
C PRO A 306 -12.20 0.59 -0.36
N LEU A 307 -12.70 -0.52 0.15
CA LEU A 307 -13.21 -1.61 -0.67
C LEU A 307 -14.56 -1.22 -1.31
N PRO A 308 -14.83 -1.63 -2.56
CA PRO A 308 -16.19 -1.62 -3.09
C PRO A 308 -17.12 -2.53 -2.28
N SER A 309 -18.40 -2.18 -2.16
CA SER A 309 -19.41 -2.94 -1.40
C SER A 309 -19.47 -4.42 -1.79
N ALA A 310 -19.42 -4.73 -3.09
CA ALA A 310 -19.39 -6.11 -3.58
C ALA A 310 -18.16 -6.91 -3.11
N VAL A 311 -17.03 -6.25 -2.85
CA VAL A 311 -15.84 -6.88 -2.28
C VAL A 311 -16.05 -7.08 -0.78
N VAL A 312 -16.58 -6.08 -0.06
CA VAL A 312 -16.90 -6.17 1.36
C VAL A 312 -17.85 -7.36 1.64
N GLU A 313 -18.90 -7.51 0.86
CA GLU A 313 -19.84 -8.64 0.99
C GLU A 313 -19.13 -10.00 0.85
N LYS A 314 -18.22 -10.13 -0.12
CA LYS A 314 -17.41 -11.35 -0.28
C LYS A 314 -16.51 -11.61 0.93
N GLN A 315 -15.89 -10.56 1.49
CA GLN A 315 -15.03 -10.70 2.67
C GLN A 315 -15.87 -11.08 3.92
N LEU A 316 -17.06 -10.49 4.10
CA LEU A 316 -17.97 -10.85 5.18
C LEU A 316 -18.49 -12.29 5.07
N ALA A 317 -18.68 -12.79 3.83
CA ALA A 317 -19.11 -14.17 3.60
C ALA A 317 -18.05 -15.20 4.06
N VAL A 318 -16.77 -14.84 4.05
CA VAL A 318 -15.67 -15.71 4.53
C VAL A 318 -15.74 -15.92 6.05
N LEU A 319 -16.40 -15.04 6.80
CA LEU A 319 -16.56 -15.15 8.26
C LEU A 319 -17.64 -16.15 8.68
N LYS A 320 -18.52 -16.53 7.77
CA LYS A 320 -19.57 -17.53 8.01
C LYS A 320 -18.99 -18.94 7.87
#